data_ab7a3dcc0b9d183a11ba551d0161b7f4
#
_entry.id   ab7a3dcc0b9d183a11ba551d0161b7f4
#
_cell.length_a   1.000
_cell.length_b   1.000
_cell.length_c   1.000
_cell.angle_alpha   90.00
_cell.angle_beta   90.00
_cell.angle_gamma   90.00
#
_symmetry.space_group_name_H-M   'P 1'
#
loop_
_entity.id
_entity.type
_entity.pdbx_description
1 polymer ?
#
loop_
_entity_poly.entity_id
_entity_poly.type
_entity_poly.pdbx_seq_one_letter_code
_entity_poly.pdbx_strand_id
1 'polypeptide(L)'
;MDAPAPAGRLTLAPPAATVAFRHLTALWVQITGTLCNLQCVHCINASGPREPWLAPLEADTARRYIAEAAALGVKEIYFTGGEPFMHAEILPLLAFSLERAPTTVLTNGTLIDEARADALAALAAGARYSLEIRVSLDDPDAARNDAIRGPGAYRRARAAIRRLDARGLLPILTATEMGDAADDRYARLRELLLAAGIRKPRVKMLPMFPVGRMAGRGGGVVTPEMMEGVEPARLQCSDSRAVAAGGVYVCPILSGLPEGRMDGPTLADTLGPTRLDHPACLVCWQTGSSCRNA
;
A
#
# COMPACT_ATOMS: atom_id res chain seq x y z
N MET A 1 31.16 45.56 25.97
CA MET A 1 29.76 45.30 26.31
C MET A 1 29.12 44.78 25.01
N ASP A 2 29.09 43.46 24.89
CA ASP A 2 28.51 42.80 23.71
C ASP A 2 26.99 42.77 23.85
N ALA A 3 26.30 43.23 22.81
CA ALA A 3 24.85 43.17 22.74
C ALA A 3 24.39 41.70 22.64
N PRO A 4 23.33 41.27 23.35
CA PRO A 4 22.83 39.92 23.25
C PRO A 4 22.24 39.67 21.84
N ALA A 5 22.59 38.50 21.26
CA ALA A 5 22.02 38.05 19.99
C ALA A 5 20.49 38.02 20.07
N PRO A 6 19.77 38.39 18.98
CA PRO A 6 18.32 38.35 18.97
C PRO A 6 17.85 36.92 19.18
N ALA A 7 16.96 36.73 20.17
CA ALA A 7 16.28 35.45 20.40
C ALA A 7 15.55 35.03 19.12
N GLY A 8 15.98 33.92 18.52
CA GLY A 8 15.33 33.35 17.37
C GLY A 8 13.85 33.12 17.70
N ARG A 9 12.94 33.66 16.91
CA ARG A 9 11.50 33.33 16.99
C ARG A 9 11.38 31.83 16.84
N LEU A 10 10.94 31.16 17.88
CA LEU A 10 10.38 29.80 17.78
C LEU A 10 9.18 29.90 16.83
N THR A 11 9.40 29.60 15.57
CA THR A 11 8.29 29.38 14.63
C THR A 11 7.63 28.06 15.05
N LEU A 12 6.50 28.17 15.75
CA LEU A 12 5.63 27.03 15.98
C LEU A 12 5.29 26.44 14.60
N ALA A 13 5.45 25.13 14.47
CA ALA A 13 5.01 24.44 13.26
C ALA A 13 3.52 24.78 13.02
N PRO A 14 3.11 25.04 11.78
CA PRO A 14 1.72 25.35 11.48
C PRO A 14 0.80 24.21 11.97
N PRO A 15 -0.41 24.53 12.44
CA PRO A 15 -1.35 23.50 12.88
C PRO A 15 -1.67 22.57 11.71
N ALA A 16 -1.63 21.25 11.97
CA ALA A 16 -2.03 20.28 10.98
C ALA A 16 -3.56 20.21 10.87
N ALA A 17 -4.05 20.09 9.63
CA ALA A 17 -5.46 19.87 9.35
C ALA A 17 -5.94 18.52 9.89
N THR A 18 -7.27 18.41 10.03
CA THR A 18 -7.95 17.15 10.38
C THR A 18 -8.98 16.82 9.31
N VAL A 19 -8.99 15.58 8.85
CA VAL A 19 -10.01 15.07 7.94
C VAL A 19 -10.98 14.18 8.71
N ALA A 20 -12.29 14.42 8.52
CA ALA A 20 -13.33 13.60 9.11
C ALA A 20 -13.36 12.21 8.49
N PHE A 21 -13.60 11.18 9.30
CA PHE A 21 -13.90 9.85 8.80
C PHE A 21 -15.36 9.81 8.30
N ARG A 22 -15.58 9.22 7.15
CA ARG A 22 -16.91 9.15 6.52
C ARG A 22 -17.58 7.80 6.75
N HIS A 23 -16.99 6.75 6.21
CA HIS A 23 -17.44 5.35 6.33
C HIS A 23 -16.27 4.44 5.93
N LEU A 24 -16.26 3.20 6.38
CA LEU A 24 -15.21 2.26 6.04
C LEU A 24 -15.45 1.68 4.64
N THR A 25 -14.72 2.18 3.65
CA THR A 25 -14.75 1.64 2.28
C THR A 25 -13.68 0.56 2.09
N ALA A 26 -12.49 0.76 2.63
CA ALA A 26 -11.36 -0.15 2.43
C ALA A 26 -10.67 -0.55 3.74
N LEU A 27 -10.40 -1.84 3.88
CA LEU A 27 -9.52 -2.38 4.92
C LEU A 27 -8.20 -2.83 4.29
N TRP A 28 -7.07 -2.37 4.83
CA TRP A 28 -5.73 -2.81 4.48
C TRP A 28 -5.19 -3.75 5.55
N VAL A 29 -4.78 -4.94 5.15
CA VAL A 29 -4.23 -5.96 6.06
C VAL A 29 -2.74 -6.10 5.79
N GLN A 30 -1.91 -5.58 6.70
CA GLN A 30 -0.45 -5.67 6.66
C GLN A 30 -0.01 -7.05 7.18
N ILE A 31 -0.30 -8.11 6.43
CA ILE A 31 -0.29 -9.48 6.93
C ILE A 31 1.09 -9.99 7.31
N THR A 32 2.14 -9.60 6.61
CA THR A 32 3.52 -10.01 6.92
C THR A 32 4.31 -8.95 7.71
N GLY A 33 3.63 -7.91 8.21
CA GLY A 33 4.32 -6.78 8.81
C GLY A 33 5.37 -6.24 7.84
N THR A 34 6.64 -6.23 8.26
CA THR A 34 7.76 -5.80 7.41
C THR A 34 8.64 -6.95 6.92
N LEU A 35 8.20 -8.19 7.06
CA LEU A 35 8.90 -9.36 6.52
C LEU A 35 8.71 -9.41 4.99
N CYS A 36 9.82 -9.33 4.25
CA CYS A 36 9.86 -9.36 2.79
C CYS A 36 11.12 -10.06 2.29
N ASN A 37 11.02 -10.78 1.20
CA ASN A 37 12.18 -11.41 0.54
C ASN A 37 12.98 -10.45 -0.35
N LEU A 38 12.54 -9.19 -0.49
CA LEU A 38 13.25 -8.11 -1.17
C LEU A 38 13.56 -6.95 -0.21
N GLN A 39 14.47 -6.07 -0.65
CA GLN A 39 14.89 -4.89 0.14
C GLN A 39 14.92 -3.64 -0.76
N CYS A 40 13.76 -3.30 -1.35
CA CYS A 40 13.63 -2.22 -2.32
C CYS A 40 14.06 -0.86 -1.75
N VAL A 41 14.74 -0.03 -2.56
CA VAL A 41 15.29 1.27 -2.12
C VAL A 41 14.23 2.30 -1.73
N HIS A 42 13.01 2.18 -2.27
CA HIS A 42 11.88 3.11 -2.00
C HIS A 42 10.82 2.53 -1.04
N CYS A 43 11.12 1.42 -0.36
CA CYS A 43 10.12 0.73 0.45
C CYS A 43 9.56 1.60 1.57
N ILE A 44 8.27 1.89 1.53
CA ILE A 44 7.56 2.71 2.52
C ILE A 44 7.56 2.09 3.92
N ASN A 45 7.67 0.77 4.02
CA ASN A 45 7.69 0.04 5.29
C ASN A 45 9.12 -0.34 5.70
N ALA A 46 10.15 0.04 4.96
CA ALA A 46 11.53 -0.41 5.16
C ALA A 46 11.67 -1.93 5.33
N SER A 47 10.81 -2.69 4.63
CA SER A 47 10.72 -4.15 4.71
C SER A 47 11.96 -4.86 4.18
N GLY A 48 12.26 -6.03 4.75
CA GLY A 48 13.43 -6.82 4.34
C GLY A 48 13.36 -8.26 4.82
N PRO A 49 14.36 -9.09 4.45
CA PRO A 49 14.36 -10.52 4.75
C PRO A 49 14.81 -10.85 6.18
N ARG A 50 15.32 -9.87 6.91
CA ARG A 50 15.86 -10.05 8.26
C ARG A 50 15.23 -9.05 9.20
N GLU A 51 14.94 -9.49 10.42
CA GLU A 51 14.52 -8.65 11.55
C GLU A 51 13.38 -7.69 11.19
N PRO A 52 12.18 -8.19 10.90
CA PRO A 52 11.05 -7.32 10.68
C PRO A 52 10.78 -6.49 11.95
N TRP A 53 10.87 -5.16 11.82
CA TRP A 53 10.57 -4.24 12.93
C TRP A 53 9.08 -4.20 13.29
N LEU A 54 8.23 -4.62 12.36
CA LEU A 54 6.81 -4.88 12.56
C LEU A 54 6.57 -6.37 12.28
N ALA A 55 6.12 -7.11 13.28
CA ALA A 55 5.89 -8.54 13.18
C ALA A 55 4.79 -8.88 12.16
N PRO A 56 4.77 -10.09 11.60
CA PRO A 56 3.61 -10.61 10.89
C PRO A 56 2.36 -10.58 11.78
N LEU A 57 1.22 -10.32 11.17
CA LEU A 57 -0.08 -10.36 11.84
C LEU A 57 -0.56 -11.81 11.93
N GLU A 58 -0.93 -12.24 13.13
CA GLU A 58 -1.49 -13.57 13.36
C GLU A 58 -2.78 -13.78 12.53
N ALA A 59 -2.91 -14.98 11.95
CA ALA A 59 -4.01 -15.29 11.03
C ALA A 59 -5.39 -15.11 11.67
N ASP A 60 -5.58 -15.49 12.92
CA ASP A 60 -6.87 -15.33 13.62
C ASP A 60 -7.16 -13.86 13.91
N THR A 61 -6.14 -13.08 14.21
CA THR A 61 -6.29 -11.61 14.32
C THR A 61 -6.68 -10.98 13.00
N ALA A 62 -6.09 -11.42 11.89
CA ALA A 62 -6.48 -10.97 10.55
C ALA A 62 -7.94 -11.33 10.23
N ARG A 63 -8.35 -12.59 10.51
CA ARG A 63 -9.76 -13.03 10.33
C ARG A 63 -10.72 -12.19 11.16
N ARG A 64 -10.38 -11.88 12.40
CA ARG A 64 -11.21 -11.02 13.27
C ARG A 64 -11.40 -9.63 12.64
N TYR A 65 -10.35 -8.95 12.25
CA TYR A 65 -10.46 -7.62 11.63
C TYR A 65 -11.21 -7.64 10.28
N ILE A 66 -11.02 -8.68 9.47
CA ILE A 66 -11.77 -8.87 8.22
C ILE A 66 -13.27 -9.04 8.51
N ALA A 67 -13.63 -9.82 9.53
CA ALA A 67 -15.01 -10.00 9.95
C ALA A 67 -15.64 -8.71 10.50
N GLU A 68 -14.92 -7.96 11.34
CA GLU A 68 -15.33 -6.65 11.83
C GLU A 68 -15.58 -5.67 10.66
N ALA A 69 -14.64 -5.61 9.69
CA ALA A 69 -14.78 -4.75 8.52
C ALA A 69 -15.99 -5.14 7.65
N ALA A 70 -16.23 -6.43 7.47
CA ALA A 70 -17.40 -6.92 6.74
C ALA A 70 -18.71 -6.51 7.43
N ALA A 71 -18.78 -6.60 8.77
CA ALA A 71 -19.93 -6.15 9.56
C ALA A 71 -20.14 -4.63 9.46
N LEU A 72 -19.06 -3.85 9.27
CA LEU A 72 -19.09 -2.41 9.04
C LEU A 72 -19.38 -2.02 7.58
N GLY A 73 -19.60 -2.99 6.70
CA GLY A 73 -19.98 -2.75 5.31
C GLY A 73 -18.84 -2.37 4.38
N VAL A 74 -17.60 -2.83 4.68
CA VAL A 74 -16.44 -2.61 3.82
C VAL A 74 -16.71 -3.03 2.37
N LYS A 75 -16.15 -2.29 1.41
CA LYS A 75 -16.32 -2.56 -0.02
C LYS A 75 -15.13 -3.30 -0.63
N GLU A 76 -13.94 -3.15 -0.05
CA GLU A 76 -12.71 -3.70 -0.58
C GLU A 76 -11.75 -4.09 0.56
N ILE A 77 -11.07 -5.20 0.42
CA ILE A 77 -10.02 -5.64 1.36
C ILE A 77 -8.72 -5.80 0.59
N TYR A 78 -7.64 -5.24 1.15
CA TYR A 78 -6.30 -5.26 0.56
C TYR A 78 -5.34 -6.02 1.45
N PHE A 79 -4.65 -7.00 0.89
CA PHE A 79 -3.53 -7.67 1.55
C PHE A 79 -2.22 -7.06 1.08
N THR A 80 -1.41 -6.65 2.03
CA THR A 80 -0.09 -6.07 1.85
C THR A 80 0.84 -6.50 2.98
N GLY A 81 1.96 -5.82 3.13
CA GLY A 81 2.97 -6.10 4.15
C GLY A 81 4.34 -5.84 3.58
N GLY A 82 5.32 -6.65 3.98
CA GLY A 82 6.54 -6.81 3.21
C GLY A 82 6.23 -7.56 1.91
N GLU A 83 6.05 -8.88 2.01
CA GLU A 83 5.56 -9.70 0.90
C GLU A 83 4.47 -10.66 1.42
N PRO A 84 3.21 -10.48 1.03
CA PRO A 84 2.09 -11.27 1.55
C PRO A 84 2.26 -12.78 1.34
N PHE A 85 2.88 -13.22 0.25
CA PHE A 85 3.10 -14.63 -0.03
C PHE A 85 4.19 -15.29 0.82
N MET A 86 4.80 -14.58 1.75
CA MET A 86 5.63 -15.15 2.83
C MET A 86 4.81 -15.55 4.06
N HIS A 87 3.53 -15.17 4.14
CA HIS A 87 2.66 -15.64 5.22
C HIS A 87 2.15 -17.05 4.95
N ALA A 88 2.32 -17.95 5.94
CA ALA A 88 2.00 -19.38 5.77
C ALA A 88 0.50 -19.60 5.41
N GLU A 89 -0.39 -18.79 5.99
CA GLU A 89 -1.83 -18.92 5.79
C GLU A 89 -2.40 -17.92 4.77
N ILE A 90 -1.60 -17.39 3.85
CA ILE A 90 -2.10 -16.37 2.90
C ILE A 90 -3.28 -16.87 2.07
N LEU A 91 -3.23 -18.09 1.52
CA LEU A 91 -4.32 -18.62 0.69
C LEU A 91 -5.62 -18.86 1.48
N PRO A 92 -5.62 -19.49 2.67
CA PRO A 92 -6.80 -19.55 3.54
C PRO A 92 -7.37 -18.17 3.93
N LEU A 93 -6.52 -17.18 4.18
CA LEU A 93 -6.95 -15.81 4.49
C LEU A 93 -7.59 -15.10 3.30
N LEU A 94 -7.06 -15.31 2.09
CA LEU A 94 -7.66 -14.81 0.86
C LEU A 94 -9.04 -15.45 0.62
N ALA A 95 -9.17 -16.77 0.82
CA ALA A 95 -10.46 -17.47 0.74
C ALA A 95 -11.47 -16.84 1.72
N PHE A 96 -11.07 -16.66 2.97
CA PHE A 96 -11.91 -16.06 4.01
C PHE A 96 -12.36 -14.64 3.67
N SER A 97 -11.46 -13.84 3.08
CA SER A 97 -11.74 -12.47 2.65
C SER A 97 -12.70 -12.42 1.46
N LEU A 98 -12.49 -13.29 0.47
CA LEU A 98 -13.26 -13.36 -0.77
C LEU A 98 -14.72 -13.80 -0.59
N GLU A 99 -15.05 -14.42 0.54
CA GLU A 99 -16.44 -14.68 0.93
C GLU A 99 -17.17 -13.43 1.45
N ARG A 100 -16.43 -12.35 1.73
CA ARG A 100 -16.92 -11.14 2.43
C ARG A 100 -16.86 -9.88 1.59
N ALA A 101 -15.80 -9.70 0.82
CA ALA A 101 -15.62 -8.52 -0.04
C ALA A 101 -14.63 -8.78 -1.19
N PRO A 102 -14.68 -7.98 -2.27
CA PRO A 102 -13.63 -7.92 -3.27
C PRO A 102 -12.26 -7.77 -2.60
N THR A 103 -11.31 -8.58 -3.02
CA THR A 103 -10.01 -8.67 -2.35
C THR A 103 -8.87 -8.44 -3.34
N THR A 104 -7.95 -7.58 -2.96
CA THR A 104 -6.74 -7.26 -3.71
C THR A 104 -5.50 -7.70 -2.95
N VAL A 105 -4.52 -8.30 -3.62
CA VAL A 105 -3.20 -8.61 -3.06
C VAL A 105 -2.14 -7.77 -3.74
N LEU A 106 -1.35 -7.05 -2.96
CA LEU A 106 -0.17 -6.31 -3.43
C LEU A 106 1.08 -7.16 -3.17
N THR A 107 1.77 -7.57 -4.23
CA THR A 107 2.92 -8.47 -4.15
C THR A 107 4.07 -7.97 -5.02
N ASN A 108 5.30 -8.32 -4.64
CA ASN A 108 6.45 -8.16 -5.52
C ASN A 108 6.49 -9.22 -6.66
N GLY A 109 5.62 -10.22 -6.61
CA GLY A 109 5.46 -11.26 -7.62
C GLY A 109 6.54 -12.33 -7.63
N THR A 110 7.62 -12.18 -6.87
CA THR A 110 8.80 -13.06 -6.97
C THR A 110 8.54 -14.48 -6.43
N LEU A 111 7.49 -14.65 -5.66
CA LEU A 111 7.07 -15.93 -5.09
C LEU A 111 5.88 -16.56 -5.82
N ILE A 112 5.42 -15.99 -6.93
CA ILE A 112 4.33 -16.56 -7.74
C ILE A 112 4.92 -17.49 -8.80
N ASP A 113 5.06 -18.76 -8.45
CA ASP A 113 5.37 -19.87 -9.35
C ASP A 113 4.10 -20.42 -10.02
N GLU A 114 4.22 -21.51 -10.79
CA GLU A 114 3.07 -22.13 -11.48
C GLU A 114 2.03 -22.64 -10.47
N ALA A 115 2.46 -23.37 -9.44
CA ALA A 115 1.57 -23.95 -8.44
C ALA A 115 0.78 -22.88 -7.68
N ARG A 116 1.44 -21.77 -7.31
CA ARG A 116 0.77 -20.65 -6.62
C ARG A 116 -0.18 -19.90 -7.56
N ALA A 117 0.18 -19.74 -8.83
CA ALA A 117 -0.71 -19.15 -9.82
C ALA A 117 -1.96 -20.02 -10.07
N ASP A 118 -1.81 -21.35 -10.11
CA ASP A 118 -2.92 -22.29 -10.21
C ASP A 118 -3.84 -22.21 -8.98
N ALA A 119 -3.26 -22.18 -7.78
CA ALA A 119 -4.02 -22.03 -6.54
C ALA A 119 -4.81 -20.70 -6.48
N LEU A 120 -4.22 -19.59 -6.92
CA LEU A 120 -4.90 -18.30 -7.00
C LEU A 120 -6.03 -18.29 -8.03
N ALA A 121 -5.84 -18.96 -9.17
CA ALA A 121 -6.88 -19.09 -10.19
C ALA A 121 -8.05 -19.93 -9.69
N ALA A 122 -7.77 -21.06 -9.05
CA ALA A 122 -8.78 -21.93 -8.44
C ALA A 122 -9.57 -21.17 -7.35
N LEU A 123 -8.86 -20.41 -6.51
CA LEU A 123 -9.47 -19.58 -5.50
C LEU A 123 -10.40 -18.53 -6.10
N ALA A 124 -9.95 -17.81 -7.13
CA ALA A 124 -10.76 -16.80 -7.81
C ALA A 124 -12.00 -17.37 -8.50
N ALA A 125 -11.87 -18.57 -9.09
CA ALA A 125 -12.97 -19.24 -9.77
C ALA A 125 -14.08 -19.70 -8.82
N GLY A 126 -13.73 -20.09 -7.58
CA GLY A 126 -14.68 -20.54 -6.58
C GLY A 126 -15.19 -19.45 -5.63
N ALA A 127 -14.66 -18.23 -5.74
CA ALA A 127 -14.93 -17.18 -4.80
C ALA A 127 -16.26 -16.44 -5.09
N ARG A 128 -16.90 -15.94 -4.02
CA ARG A 128 -18.08 -15.07 -4.12
C ARG A 128 -17.76 -13.69 -4.70
N TYR A 129 -16.59 -13.15 -4.34
CA TYR A 129 -16.12 -11.83 -4.78
C TYR A 129 -14.85 -11.94 -5.61
N SER A 130 -14.54 -10.88 -6.34
CA SER A 130 -13.38 -10.84 -7.23
C SER A 130 -12.05 -10.81 -6.47
N LEU A 131 -11.06 -11.55 -6.98
CA LEU A 131 -9.66 -11.48 -6.60
C LEU A 131 -8.90 -10.62 -7.61
N GLU A 132 -8.21 -9.60 -7.15
CA GLU A 132 -7.28 -8.81 -7.93
C GLU A 132 -5.86 -8.97 -7.41
N ILE A 133 -4.89 -9.04 -8.32
CA ILE A 133 -3.48 -9.15 -7.95
C ILE A 133 -2.71 -7.99 -8.58
N ARG A 134 -2.05 -7.22 -7.74
CA ARG A 134 -1.15 -6.14 -8.13
C ARG A 134 0.29 -6.59 -8.00
N VAL A 135 0.99 -6.63 -9.12
CA VAL A 135 2.40 -7.04 -9.17
C VAL A 135 3.27 -5.80 -9.32
N SER A 136 4.20 -5.66 -8.42
CA SER A 136 5.11 -4.52 -8.37
C SER A 136 6.25 -4.64 -9.38
N LEU A 137 6.38 -3.63 -10.27
CA LEU A 137 7.47 -3.50 -11.22
C LEU A 137 7.63 -2.02 -11.59
N ASP A 138 8.79 -1.41 -11.29
CA ASP A 138 8.95 0.05 -11.35
C ASP A 138 9.51 0.56 -12.67
N ASP A 139 10.29 -0.24 -13.39
CA ASP A 139 10.93 0.22 -14.62
C ASP A 139 10.84 -0.85 -15.72
N PRO A 140 10.57 -0.47 -16.97
CA PRO A 140 10.59 -1.40 -18.10
C PRO A 140 12.00 -1.92 -18.45
N ASP A 141 13.04 -1.23 -18.01
CA ASP A 141 14.43 -1.71 -18.11
C ASP A 141 14.77 -2.62 -16.92
N ALA A 142 15.32 -3.79 -17.23
CA ALA A 142 15.62 -4.81 -16.22
C ALA A 142 16.67 -4.36 -15.22
N ALA A 143 17.73 -3.67 -15.68
CA ALA A 143 18.82 -3.25 -14.82
C ALA A 143 18.36 -2.13 -13.86
N ARG A 144 17.55 -1.18 -14.36
CA ARG A 144 16.98 -0.11 -13.53
C ARG A 144 15.99 -0.67 -12.51
N ASN A 145 15.09 -1.57 -12.93
CA ASN A 145 14.16 -2.20 -12.01
C ASN A 145 14.90 -2.99 -10.92
N ASP A 146 15.93 -3.74 -11.29
CA ASP A 146 16.70 -4.54 -10.34
C ASP A 146 17.58 -3.68 -9.43
N ALA A 147 18.03 -2.52 -9.88
CA ALA A 147 18.68 -1.53 -9.02
C ALA A 147 17.73 -0.97 -7.94
N ILE A 148 16.43 -0.87 -8.24
CA ILE A 148 15.40 -0.42 -7.30
C ILE A 148 14.96 -1.55 -6.36
N ARG A 149 14.66 -2.74 -6.91
CA ARG A 149 13.99 -3.83 -6.18
C ARG A 149 14.91 -4.97 -5.74
N GLY A 150 16.06 -5.08 -6.33
CA GLY A 150 17.03 -6.14 -6.06
C GLY A 150 17.20 -7.11 -7.24
N PRO A 151 18.34 -7.83 -7.29
CA PRO A 151 18.73 -8.68 -8.43
C PRO A 151 17.66 -9.71 -8.81
N GLY A 152 17.32 -9.77 -10.09
CA GLY A 152 16.39 -10.71 -10.67
C GLY A 152 14.92 -10.46 -10.32
N ALA A 153 14.59 -9.37 -9.63
CA ALA A 153 13.20 -8.99 -9.32
C ALA A 153 12.39 -8.75 -10.60
N TYR A 154 12.96 -8.06 -11.57
CA TYR A 154 12.34 -7.81 -12.88
C TYR A 154 11.87 -9.10 -13.57
N ARG A 155 12.80 -10.04 -13.73
CA ARG A 155 12.51 -11.30 -14.42
C ARG A 155 11.39 -12.10 -13.71
N ARG A 156 11.46 -12.17 -12.37
CA ARG A 156 10.48 -12.92 -11.56
C ARG A 156 9.11 -12.24 -11.59
N ALA A 157 9.03 -10.92 -11.44
CA ALA A 157 7.78 -10.16 -11.52
C ALA A 157 7.10 -10.30 -12.89
N ARG A 158 7.86 -10.18 -13.99
CA ARG A 158 7.33 -10.41 -15.35
C ARG A 158 6.82 -11.84 -15.55
N ALA A 159 7.52 -12.84 -15.03
CA ALA A 159 7.07 -14.23 -15.09
C ALA A 159 5.76 -14.41 -14.33
N ALA A 160 5.63 -13.80 -13.13
CA ALA A 160 4.40 -13.81 -12.36
C ALA A 160 3.22 -13.18 -13.12
N ILE A 161 3.42 -11.99 -13.70
CA ILE A 161 2.39 -11.31 -14.52
C ILE A 161 1.89 -12.22 -15.63
N ARG A 162 2.80 -12.86 -16.37
CA ARG A 162 2.43 -13.78 -17.47
C ARG A 162 1.68 -15.03 -16.97
N ARG A 163 2.10 -15.61 -15.83
CA ARG A 163 1.42 -16.77 -15.23
C ARG A 163 0.01 -16.45 -14.80
N LEU A 164 -0.17 -15.28 -14.18
CA LEU A 164 -1.48 -14.81 -13.73
C LEU A 164 -2.40 -14.50 -14.93
N ASP A 165 -1.90 -13.80 -15.94
CA ASP A 165 -2.68 -13.47 -17.15
C ASP A 165 -3.09 -14.71 -17.92
N ALA A 166 -2.19 -15.70 -18.08
CA ALA A 166 -2.49 -16.99 -18.73
C ALA A 166 -3.63 -17.76 -18.05
N ARG A 167 -3.91 -17.46 -16.77
CA ARG A 167 -5.01 -18.05 -15.99
C ARG A 167 -6.22 -17.12 -15.85
N GLY A 168 -6.25 -16.01 -16.58
CA GLY A 168 -7.38 -15.08 -16.61
C GLY A 168 -7.47 -14.14 -15.40
N LEU A 169 -6.45 -14.06 -14.57
CA LEU A 169 -6.46 -13.22 -13.34
C LEU A 169 -6.21 -11.72 -13.59
N LEU A 170 -5.96 -11.30 -14.81
CA LEU A 170 -5.84 -9.90 -15.26
C LEU A 170 -5.01 -9.02 -14.30
N PRO A 171 -3.74 -9.33 -14.04
CA PRO A 171 -2.96 -8.62 -13.04
C PRO A 171 -2.76 -7.14 -13.37
N ILE A 172 -2.67 -6.30 -12.34
CA ILE A 172 -2.28 -4.90 -12.46
C ILE A 172 -0.78 -4.79 -12.17
N LEU A 173 -0.03 -4.19 -13.09
CA LEU A 173 1.33 -3.75 -12.80
C LEU A 173 1.25 -2.48 -11.96
N THR A 174 1.95 -2.45 -10.82
CA THR A 174 2.04 -1.26 -9.97
C THR A 174 3.47 -0.78 -9.91
N ALA A 175 3.67 0.51 -10.20
CA ALA A 175 4.98 1.15 -10.19
C ALA A 175 4.96 2.41 -9.31
N THR A 176 6.11 2.74 -8.71
CA THR A 176 6.32 3.98 -7.96
C THR A 176 6.98 5.01 -8.86
N GLU A 177 6.46 6.22 -8.87
CA GLU A 177 7.06 7.36 -9.56
C GLU A 177 8.35 7.78 -8.85
N MET A 178 9.49 7.48 -9.47
CA MET A 178 10.82 7.84 -8.99
C MET A 178 11.52 8.66 -10.07
N GLY A 179 11.45 9.99 -9.97
CA GLY A 179 12.14 10.88 -10.91
C GLY A 179 11.24 11.94 -11.53
N ASP A 180 11.71 12.60 -12.60
CA ASP A 180 11.06 13.72 -13.23
C ASP A 180 9.70 13.39 -13.85
N ALA A 181 8.76 14.34 -13.73
CA ALA A 181 7.41 14.24 -14.30
C ALA A 181 7.37 14.09 -15.84
N ALA A 182 8.49 14.30 -16.52
CA ALA A 182 8.65 14.11 -17.97
C ALA A 182 8.93 12.65 -18.39
N ASP A 183 9.07 11.72 -17.43
CA ASP A 183 9.32 10.32 -17.75
C ASP A 183 8.02 9.62 -18.19
N ASP A 184 7.97 9.24 -19.46
CA ASP A 184 6.85 8.48 -20.06
C ASP A 184 6.82 7.00 -19.60
N ARG A 185 7.10 6.80 -18.32
CA ARG A 185 7.24 5.47 -17.72
C ARG A 185 5.92 4.67 -17.76
N TYR A 186 4.80 5.36 -17.58
CA TYR A 186 3.49 4.72 -17.70
C TYR A 186 3.29 4.08 -19.08
N ALA A 187 3.53 4.84 -20.17
CA ALA A 187 3.37 4.33 -21.53
C ALA A 187 4.36 3.19 -21.81
N ARG A 188 5.63 3.34 -21.42
CA ARG A 188 6.65 2.30 -21.58
C ARG A 188 6.35 1.01 -20.79
N LEU A 189 5.79 1.10 -19.58
CA LEU A 189 5.34 -0.06 -18.83
C LEU A 189 4.12 -0.72 -19.48
N ARG A 190 3.22 0.08 -20.04
CA ARG A 190 2.07 -0.44 -20.79
C ARG A 190 2.52 -1.15 -22.08
N GLU A 191 3.47 -0.59 -22.81
CA GLU A 191 4.09 -1.22 -23.97
C GLU A 191 4.81 -2.52 -23.63
N LEU A 192 5.54 -2.56 -22.50
CA LEU A 192 6.17 -3.77 -21.98
C LEU A 192 5.15 -4.91 -21.77
N LEU A 193 3.98 -4.59 -21.23
CA LEU A 193 2.90 -5.57 -21.03
C LEU A 193 2.30 -6.03 -22.37
N LEU A 194 2.07 -5.12 -23.31
CA LEU A 194 1.59 -5.47 -24.66
C LEU A 194 2.58 -6.38 -25.39
N ALA A 195 3.88 -6.03 -25.35
CA ALA A 195 4.94 -6.85 -25.93
C ALA A 195 5.10 -8.24 -25.26
N ALA A 196 4.65 -8.34 -23.99
CA ALA A 196 4.59 -9.63 -23.28
C ALA A 196 3.34 -10.47 -23.63
N GLY A 197 2.46 -9.97 -24.49
CA GLY A 197 1.22 -10.64 -24.91
C GLY A 197 0.02 -10.39 -23.98
N ILE A 198 0.14 -9.47 -23.02
CA ILE A 198 -0.97 -9.10 -22.11
C ILE A 198 -1.96 -8.26 -22.90
N ARG A 199 -3.14 -8.82 -23.19
CA ARG A 199 -4.15 -8.17 -24.04
C ARG A 199 -4.83 -6.96 -23.40
N LYS A 200 -4.94 -6.94 -22.08
CA LYS A 200 -5.55 -5.85 -21.30
C LYS A 200 -4.52 -5.31 -20.29
N PRO A 201 -3.51 -4.57 -20.76
CA PRO A 201 -2.47 -4.05 -19.88
C PRO A 201 -3.07 -3.03 -18.91
N ARG A 202 -2.92 -3.31 -17.63
CA ARG A 202 -3.36 -2.45 -16.53
C ARG A 202 -2.12 -1.99 -15.77
N VAL A 203 -1.91 -0.70 -15.70
CA VAL A 203 -0.77 -0.09 -14.98
C VAL A 203 -1.32 0.92 -13.99
N LYS A 204 -0.82 0.88 -12.76
CA LYS A 204 -1.09 1.89 -11.73
C LYS A 204 0.22 2.52 -11.29
N MET A 205 0.31 3.83 -11.42
CA MET A 205 1.41 4.63 -10.89
C MET A 205 1.06 5.09 -9.47
N LEU A 206 2.01 5.04 -8.58
CA LEU A 206 1.89 5.55 -7.21
C LEU A 206 2.97 6.60 -6.95
N PRO A 207 2.67 7.68 -6.25
CA PRO A 207 3.68 8.65 -5.87
C PRO A 207 4.68 8.03 -4.89
N MET A 208 5.89 8.60 -4.85
CA MET A 208 6.87 8.27 -3.82
C MET A 208 6.47 8.97 -2.51
N PHE A 209 6.41 8.19 -1.44
CA PHE A 209 6.12 8.71 -0.10
C PHE A 209 7.40 8.87 0.73
N PRO A 210 7.55 9.97 1.50
CA PRO A 210 8.69 10.21 2.36
C PRO A 210 8.60 9.43 3.69
N VAL A 211 8.48 8.11 3.57
CA VAL A 211 8.40 7.16 4.71
C VAL A 211 9.32 5.96 4.47
N GLY A 212 9.60 5.21 5.51
CA GLY A 212 10.46 4.04 5.45
C GLY A 212 11.85 4.38 4.97
N ARG A 213 12.32 3.75 3.87
CA ARG A 213 13.67 4.05 3.33
C ARG A 213 13.78 5.41 2.64
N MET A 214 12.65 6.06 2.38
CA MET A 214 12.61 7.41 1.81
C MET A 214 12.29 8.48 2.86
N ALA A 215 12.27 8.12 4.15
CA ALA A 215 12.08 9.06 5.24
C ALA A 215 13.09 10.22 5.17
N GLY A 216 12.65 11.42 5.53
CA GLY A 216 13.47 12.64 5.49
C GLY A 216 13.62 13.30 4.11
N ARG A 217 13.05 12.71 3.04
CA ARG A 217 13.06 13.31 1.69
C ARG A 217 11.89 14.24 1.40
N GLY A 218 11.12 14.59 2.38
CA GLY A 218 9.98 15.50 2.28
C GLY A 218 9.77 16.20 3.60
N GLY A 219 8.98 17.27 3.58
CA GLY A 219 8.66 18.03 4.78
C GLY A 219 7.31 18.72 4.63
N GLY A 220 6.83 19.22 5.77
CA GLY A 220 5.57 19.95 5.85
C GLY A 220 4.39 19.09 6.26
N VAL A 221 3.32 19.78 6.61
CA VAL A 221 2.03 19.21 7.00
C VAL A 221 0.95 19.80 6.12
N VAL A 222 -0.19 19.18 6.05
CA VAL A 222 -1.38 19.75 5.41
C VAL A 222 -2.02 20.71 6.43
N THR A 223 -2.11 22.00 6.09
CA THR A 223 -2.72 23.00 6.98
C THR A 223 -4.24 23.08 6.79
N PRO A 224 -4.98 23.67 7.75
CA PRO A 224 -6.43 23.90 7.60
C PRO A 224 -6.77 24.69 6.33
N GLU A 225 -5.99 25.71 5.99
CA GLU A 225 -6.20 26.55 4.81
C GLU A 225 -6.05 25.74 3.50
N MET A 226 -5.11 24.78 3.48
CA MET A 226 -4.93 23.88 2.33
C MET A 226 -6.12 22.96 2.13
N MET A 227 -6.92 22.71 3.17
CA MET A 227 -8.12 21.88 3.11
C MET A 227 -9.38 22.63 2.71
N GLU A 228 -9.33 23.96 2.60
CA GLU A 228 -10.48 24.75 2.15
C GLU A 228 -10.91 24.34 0.73
N GLY A 229 -12.16 23.95 0.58
CA GLY A 229 -12.71 23.48 -0.71
C GLY A 229 -12.25 22.09 -1.16
N VAL A 230 -11.44 21.38 -0.34
CA VAL A 230 -11.00 20.01 -0.65
C VAL A 230 -12.01 19.00 -0.12
N GLU A 231 -12.55 18.18 -1.02
CA GLU A 231 -13.43 17.07 -0.64
C GLU A 231 -12.65 16.00 0.16
N PRO A 232 -13.08 15.67 1.39
CA PRO A 232 -12.41 14.65 2.22
C PRO A 232 -12.21 13.31 1.50
N ALA A 233 -13.12 12.95 0.57
CA ALA A 233 -13.04 11.72 -0.21
C ALA A 233 -11.78 11.58 -1.06
N ARG A 234 -11.06 12.66 -1.34
CA ARG A 234 -9.75 12.62 -2.03
C ARG A 234 -8.66 11.98 -1.18
N LEU A 235 -8.82 11.98 0.13
CA LEU A 235 -7.83 11.44 1.07
C LEU A 235 -8.31 10.06 1.57
N GLN A 236 -7.56 9.02 1.27
CA GLN A 236 -7.96 7.66 1.62
C GLN A 236 -8.15 7.42 3.13
N CYS A 237 -7.55 8.23 3.99
CA CYS A 237 -7.76 8.14 5.44
C CYS A 237 -9.17 8.56 5.88
N SER A 238 -9.97 9.20 4.99
CA SER A 238 -11.37 9.53 5.25
C SER A 238 -12.31 8.33 5.19
N ASP A 239 -11.87 7.20 4.60
CA ASP A 239 -12.74 6.05 4.37
C ASP A 239 -11.98 4.70 4.34
N SER A 240 -10.73 4.68 4.79
CA SER A 240 -9.97 3.44 4.95
C SER A 240 -9.28 3.34 6.31
N ARG A 241 -8.99 2.10 6.72
CA ARG A 241 -8.11 1.78 7.86
C ARG A 241 -7.14 0.69 7.45
N ALA A 242 -6.02 0.63 8.17
CA ALA A 242 -5.08 -0.46 8.03
C ALA A 242 -4.92 -1.20 9.35
N VAL A 243 -4.68 -2.50 9.29
CA VAL A 243 -4.43 -3.35 10.45
C VAL A 243 -3.10 -4.07 10.31
N ALA A 244 -2.36 -4.13 11.41
CA ALA A 244 -1.07 -4.79 11.52
C ALA A 244 -0.90 -5.38 12.93
N ALA A 245 0.21 -6.05 13.21
CA ALA A 245 0.47 -6.64 14.53
C ALA A 245 0.38 -5.64 15.69
N GLY A 246 0.67 -4.35 15.45
CA GLY A 246 0.56 -3.29 16.46
C GLY A 246 -0.86 -2.73 16.68
N GLY A 247 -1.87 -3.16 15.92
CA GLY A 247 -3.25 -2.67 16.01
C GLY A 247 -3.79 -2.04 14.74
N VAL A 248 -4.64 -1.02 14.88
CA VAL A 248 -5.26 -0.30 13.76
C VAL A 248 -4.52 1.00 13.48
N TYR A 249 -4.42 1.34 12.20
CA TYR A 249 -3.74 2.54 11.69
C TYR A 249 -4.64 3.31 10.73
N VAL A 250 -4.43 4.63 10.64
CA VAL A 250 -5.22 5.54 9.80
C VAL A 250 -5.20 5.17 8.31
N CYS A 251 -4.10 4.61 7.80
CA CYS A 251 -3.95 4.25 6.40
C CYS A 251 -2.77 3.26 6.18
N PRO A 252 -2.67 2.62 5.01
CA PRO A 252 -1.58 1.68 4.73
C PRO A 252 -0.18 2.31 4.68
N ILE A 253 -0.09 3.62 4.40
CA ILE A 253 1.21 4.33 4.32
C ILE A 253 1.85 4.49 5.70
N LEU A 254 1.03 4.72 6.73
CA LEU A 254 1.49 4.91 8.11
C LEU A 254 1.31 3.66 8.98
N SER A 255 1.08 2.50 8.36
CA SER A 255 0.96 1.23 9.09
C SER A 255 2.23 0.90 9.85
N GLY A 256 2.10 0.64 11.15
CA GLY A 256 3.22 0.33 12.04
C GLY A 256 3.88 1.56 12.66
N LEU A 257 3.64 2.78 12.12
CA LEU A 257 4.21 4.00 12.68
C LEU A 257 3.34 4.54 13.83
N PRO A 258 3.96 5.07 14.89
CA PRO A 258 3.22 5.64 16.03
C PRO A 258 2.25 6.74 15.61
N GLU A 259 2.64 7.61 14.65
CA GLU A 259 1.85 8.73 14.15
C GLU A 259 0.58 8.28 13.39
N GLY A 260 0.60 7.05 12.87
CA GLY A 260 -0.56 6.46 12.18
C GLY A 260 -1.46 5.63 13.07
N ARG A 261 -1.05 5.35 14.33
CA ARG A 261 -1.80 4.45 15.21
C ARG A 261 -3.10 5.07 15.68
N MET A 262 -4.14 4.23 15.70
CA MET A 262 -5.45 4.59 16.26
C MET A 262 -5.67 3.82 17.56
N ASP A 263 -6.27 4.50 18.54
CA ASP A 263 -6.63 3.89 19.81
C ASP A 263 -8.02 3.28 19.72
N GLY A 264 -8.15 2.06 20.24
CA GLY A 264 -9.41 1.34 20.32
C GLY A 264 -9.23 -0.18 20.26
N PRO A 265 -10.03 -0.94 21.01
CA PRO A 265 -9.94 -2.41 21.03
C PRO A 265 -10.50 -3.07 19.77
N THR A 266 -11.41 -2.42 19.05
CA THR A 266 -12.04 -2.91 17.82
C THR A 266 -11.82 -1.96 16.66
N LEU A 267 -12.08 -2.43 15.44
CA LEU A 267 -12.01 -1.59 14.25
C LEU A 267 -13.04 -0.44 14.32
N ALA A 268 -14.23 -0.69 14.88
CA ALA A 268 -15.28 0.32 15.02
C ALA A 268 -14.84 1.50 15.89
N ASP A 269 -14.10 1.25 16.97
CA ASP A 269 -13.61 2.29 17.87
C ASP A 269 -12.59 3.24 17.20
N THR A 270 -12.01 2.82 16.10
CA THR A 270 -10.97 3.57 15.36
C THR A 270 -11.51 4.41 14.20
N LEU A 271 -12.84 4.46 14.02
CA LEU A 271 -13.47 5.18 12.90
C LEU A 271 -13.62 6.69 13.17
N GLY A 272 -12.60 7.28 13.80
CA GLY A 272 -12.53 8.69 14.10
C GLY A 272 -11.76 9.51 13.04
N PRO A 273 -11.71 10.85 13.22
CA PRO A 273 -10.99 11.76 12.34
C PRO A 273 -9.48 11.50 12.37
N THR A 274 -8.81 11.90 11.29
CA THR A 274 -7.37 11.74 11.12
C THR A 274 -6.68 13.10 11.03
N ARG A 275 -5.62 13.32 11.81
CA ARG A 275 -4.73 14.48 11.67
C ARG A 275 -3.78 14.24 10.50
N LEU A 276 -3.52 15.30 9.73
CA LEU A 276 -2.66 15.29 8.55
C LEU A 276 -1.27 15.88 8.86
N ASP A 277 -0.66 15.42 9.92
CA ASP A 277 0.59 15.96 10.50
C ASP A 277 1.86 15.20 10.06
N HIS A 278 1.73 14.16 9.25
CA HIS A 278 2.87 13.44 8.68
C HIS A 278 3.19 13.92 7.26
N PRO A 279 4.47 14.05 6.86
CA PRO A 279 4.85 14.47 5.49
C PRO A 279 4.21 13.64 4.36
N ALA A 280 3.93 12.36 4.58
CA ALA A 280 3.21 11.54 3.63
C ALA A 280 1.78 12.01 3.36
N CYS A 281 1.13 12.67 4.32
CA CYS A 281 -0.21 13.26 4.13
C CYS A 281 -0.18 14.37 3.09
N LEU A 282 0.91 15.17 3.06
CA LEU A 282 1.10 16.22 2.06
C LEU A 282 1.18 15.63 0.64
N VAL A 283 1.86 14.51 0.45
CA VAL A 283 1.90 13.81 -0.84
C VAL A 283 0.52 13.33 -1.27
N CYS A 284 -0.26 12.73 -0.36
CA CYS A 284 -1.65 12.35 -0.64
C CYS A 284 -2.51 13.56 -1.04
N TRP A 285 -2.36 14.67 -0.33
CA TRP A 285 -3.10 15.91 -0.62
C TRP A 285 -2.73 16.48 -1.98
N GLN A 286 -1.44 16.57 -2.32
CA GLN A 286 -0.94 17.10 -3.59
C GLN A 286 -1.37 16.26 -4.78
N THR A 287 -1.27 14.96 -4.67
CA THR A 287 -1.49 14.05 -5.80
C THR A 287 -2.95 13.62 -5.93
N GLY A 288 -3.73 13.69 -4.86
CA GLY A 288 -5.05 13.05 -4.80
C GLY A 288 -4.98 11.52 -5.03
N SER A 289 -3.78 10.95 -4.90
CA SER A 289 -3.54 9.55 -5.23
C SER A 289 -4.19 8.64 -4.20
N SER A 290 -5.01 7.71 -4.68
CA SER A 290 -5.53 6.61 -3.88
C SER A 290 -4.67 5.36 -4.09
N CYS A 291 -4.23 4.74 -2.99
CA CYS A 291 -3.60 3.42 -3.07
C CYS A 291 -4.60 2.32 -3.46
N ARG A 292 -5.91 2.59 -3.39
CA ARG A 292 -6.99 1.69 -3.79
C ARG A 292 -7.09 1.53 -5.31
N ASN A 293 -7.94 0.62 -5.75
CA ASN A 293 -8.41 0.55 -7.14
C ASN A 293 -9.24 1.81 -7.45
N ALA A 294 -8.94 2.46 -8.55
CA ALA A 294 -9.70 3.59 -9.04
C ALA A 294 -10.79 3.12 -9.98
#